data_ab6ff3e9edb197034fa9a2e781452198
#
_entry.id   ab6ff3e9edb197034fa9a2e781452198
#
_cell.length_a   1.000
_cell.length_b   1.000
_cell.length_c   1.000
_cell.angle_alpha   90.00
_cell.angle_beta   90.00
_cell.angle_gamma   90.00
#
_symmetry.space_group_name_H-M   'P 1'
#
loop_
_entity.id
_entity.type
_entity.pdbx_description
1 polymer ?
#
loop_
_entity_poly.entity_id
_entity_poly.type
_entity_poly.pdbx_seq_one_letter_code
_entity_poly.pdbx_strand_id
1 'polypeptide(L)'
;MSVTPADLKMRYPAFAGVADDRVQYWLTDADRYVTDAWGADADPARLAYAAHHLVLSKAPGISDDSDLAVLGIPAGVTKFKSASMDVQISETASNRSLSSGWDATSYGQEFAVMLRRNTGGPMLVGYVEPVCGWPCW
;
A
#
# COMPACT_ATOMS: atom_id res chain seq x y z
N MET A 1 7.76 -15.28 9.71
CA MET A 1 6.47 -15.72 10.31
C MET A 1 5.44 -15.78 9.21
N SER A 2 4.55 -16.75 9.22
CA SER A 2 3.50 -16.86 8.21
C SER A 2 2.28 -16.04 8.66
N VAL A 3 1.97 -15.00 7.92
CA VAL A 3 0.78 -14.17 8.14
C VAL A 3 -0.45 -14.95 7.67
N THR A 4 -1.53 -14.88 8.44
CA THR A 4 -2.77 -15.60 8.16
C THR A 4 -3.89 -14.65 7.68
N PRO A 5 -4.94 -15.16 7.00
CA PRO A 5 -6.12 -14.36 6.68
C PRO A 5 -6.81 -13.74 7.90
N ALA A 6 -6.73 -14.40 9.05
CA ALA A 6 -7.27 -13.88 10.30
C ALA A 6 -6.53 -12.60 10.76
N ASP A 7 -5.21 -12.55 10.58
CA ASP A 7 -4.40 -11.38 10.93
C ASP A 7 -4.78 -10.18 10.08
N LEU A 8 -5.04 -10.40 8.78
CA LEU A 8 -5.51 -9.34 7.88
C LEU A 8 -6.87 -8.79 8.34
N LYS A 9 -7.82 -9.66 8.65
CA LYS A 9 -9.15 -9.25 9.11
C LYS A 9 -9.11 -8.56 10.47
N MET A 10 -8.19 -8.95 11.33
CA MET A 10 -7.97 -8.29 12.62
C MET A 10 -7.40 -6.89 12.45
N ARG A 11 -6.42 -6.72 11.56
CA ARG A 11 -5.79 -5.42 11.28
C ARG A 11 -6.72 -4.49 10.51
N TYR A 12 -7.44 -5.02 9.52
CA TYR A 12 -8.32 -4.28 8.64
C TYR A 12 -9.74 -4.87 8.66
N PRO A 13 -10.61 -4.41 9.56
CA PRO A 13 -11.98 -4.93 9.71
C PRO A 13 -12.83 -4.84 8.44
N ALA A 14 -12.51 -3.92 7.54
CA ALA A 14 -13.19 -3.77 6.24
C ALA A 14 -13.20 -5.05 5.40
N PHE A 15 -12.24 -5.94 5.61
CA PHE A 15 -12.11 -7.21 4.88
C PHE A 15 -12.73 -8.42 5.61
N ALA A 16 -13.48 -8.21 6.68
CA ALA A 16 -14.08 -9.30 7.47
C ALA A 16 -14.95 -10.23 6.62
N GLY A 17 -15.67 -9.70 5.62
CA GLY A 17 -16.54 -10.46 4.72
C GLY A 17 -15.84 -11.09 3.51
N VAL A 18 -14.53 -10.87 3.34
CA VAL A 18 -13.78 -11.42 2.21
C VAL A 18 -13.44 -12.89 2.46
N ALA A 19 -13.55 -13.73 1.41
CA ALA A 19 -13.21 -15.15 1.48
C ALA A 19 -11.72 -15.36 1.80
N ASP A 20 -11.44 -16.26 2.72
CA ASP A 20 -10.08 -16.55 3.21
C ASP A 20 -9.14 -17.03 2.11
N ASP A 21 -9.63 -17.81 1.16
CA ASP A 21 -8.85 -18.31 0.02
C ASP A 21 -8.31 -17.16 -0.83
N ARG A 22 -9.14 -16.11 -1.03
CA ARG A 22 -8.74 -14.93 -1.80
C ARG A 22 -7.70 -14.10 -1.05
N VAL A 23 -7.87 -13.96 0.25
CA VAL A 23 -6.88 -13.31 1.12
C VAL A 23 -5.57 -14.08 1.10
N GLN A 24 -5.61 -15.40 1.25
CA GLN A 24 -4.44 -16.25 1.25
C GLN A 24 -3.67 -16.18 -0.07
N TYR A 25 -4.37 -16.08 -1.19
CA TYR A 25 -3.75 -15.89 -2.50
C TYR A 25 -2.85 -14.64 -2.53
N TRP A 26 -3.38 -13.50 -2.08
CA TRP A 26 -2.62 -12.25 -2.08
C TRP A 26 -1.51 -12.22 -1.02
N LEU A 27 -1.71 -12.89 0.12
CA LEU A 27 -0.64 -13.05 1.12
C LEU A 27 0.52 -13.88 0.59
N THR A 28 0.23 -14.95 -0.14
CA THR A 28 1.26 -15.78 -0.80
C THR A 28 1.98 -14.99 -1.90
N ASP A 29 1.26 -14.15 -2.65
CA ASP A 29 1.89 -13.29 -3.65
C ASP A 29 2.78 -12.21 -3.02
N ALA A 30 2.42 -11.71 -1.84
CA ALA A 30 3.21 -10.75 -1.09
C ALA A 30 4.61 -11.27 -0.73
N ASP A 31 4.78 -12.57 -0.50
CA ASP A 31 6.08 -13.18 -0.18
C ASP A 31 7.12 -13.02 -1.30
N ARG A 32 6.67 -12.71 -2.52
CA ARG A 32 7.57 -12.41 -3.65
C ARG A 32 8.27 -11.07 -3.53
N TYR A 33 7.66 -10.14 -2.81
CA TYR A 33 8.15 -8.76 -2.66
C TYR A 33 8.70 -8.50 -1.27
N VAL A 34 8.14 -9.14 -0.26
CA VAL A 34 8.47 -8.93 1.15
C VAL A 34 9.21 -10.13 1.69
N THR A 35 10.48 -9.93 2.02
CA THR A 35 11.33 -10.96 2.62
C THR A 35 11.40 -10.80 4.14
N ASP A 36 11.76 -11.86 4.85
CA ASP A 36 11.95 -11.83 6.30
C ASP A 36 13.10 -10.90 6.74
N ALA A 37 13.97 -10.49 5.79
CA ALA A 37 15.00 -9.49 6.02
C ALA A 37 14.44 -8.10 6.41
N TRP A 38 13.14 -7.84 6.15
CA TRP A 38 12.46 -6.61 6.56
C TRP A 38 12.17 -6.57 8.08
N GLY A 39 12.42 -7.65 8.79
CA GLY A 39 12.26 -7.72 10.24
C GLY A 39 10.84 -7.41 10.70
N ALA A 40 10.68 -6.40 11.55
CA ALA A 40 9.39 -6.00 12.10
C ALA A 40 8.40 -5.45 11.06
N ASP A 41 8.88 -4.96 9.93
CA ASP A 41 8.03 -4.42 8.86
C ASP A 41 7.51 -5.52 7.91
N ALA A 42 8.04 -6.75 7.98
CA ALA A 42 7.69 -7.82 7.04
C ALA A 42 6.21 -8.21 7.10
N ASP A 43 5.69 -8.51 8.27
CA ASP A 43 4.30 -8.93 8.45
C ASP A 43 3.29 -7.80 8.15
N PRO A 44 3.48 -6.56 8.68
CA PRO A 44 2.65 -5.42 8.28
C PRO A 44 2.66 -5.14 6.78
N ALA A 45 3.82 -5.28 6.12
CA ALA A 45 3.94 -5.06 4.69
C ALA A 45 3.18 -6.09 3.86
N ARG A 46 3.24 -7.38 4.24
CA ARG A 46 2.44 -8.44 3.60
C ARG A 46 0.95 -8.16 3.70
N LEU A 47 0.49 -7.73 4.88
CA LEU A 47 -0.92 -7.39 5.11
C LEU A 47 -1.36 -6.17 4.27
N ALA A 48 -0.56 -5.12 4.24
CA ALA A 48 -0.85 -3.91 3.46
C ALA A 48 -0.85 -4.20 1.94
N TYR A 49 0.07 -5.03 1.46
CA TYR A 49 0.11 -5.51 0.09
C TYR A 49 -1.17 -6.24 -0.29
N ALA A 50 -1.57 -7.23 0.51
CA ALA A 50 -2.78 -8.02 0.25
C ALA A 50 -4.03 -7.14 0.28
N ALA A 51 -4.16 -6.23 1.24
CA ALA A 51 -5.27 -5.30 1.34
C ALA A 51 -5.38 -4.39 0.11
N HIS A 52 -4.26 -3.84 -0.36
CA HIS A 52 -4.20 -3.02 -1.58
C HIS A 52 -4.75 -3.78 -2.79
N HIS A 53 -4.27 -4.99 -3.03
CA HIS A 53 -4.72 -5.79 -4.17
C HIS A 53 -6.16 -6.28 -4.05
N LEU A 54 -6.66 -6.54 -2.84
CA LEU A 54 -8.07 -6.87 -2.61
C LEU A 54 -8.98 -5.70 -3.00
N VAL A 55 -8.61 -4.46 -2.66
CA VAL A 55 -9.35 -3.26 -3.06
C VAL A 55 -9.30 -3.06 -4.57
N LEU A 56 -8.12 -3.14 -5.19
CA LEU A 56 -7.98 -3.00 -6.66
C LEU A 56 -8.77 -4.04 -7.43
N SER A 57 -8.81 -5.28 -6.93
CA SER A 57 -9.59 -6.36 -7.55
C SER A 57 -11.08 -6.26 -7.27
N LYS A 58 -11.53 -5.25 -6.51
CA LYS A 58 -12.93 -5.08 -6.07
C LYS A 58 -13.49 -6.37 -5.50
N ALA A 59 -12.76 -6.97 -4.56
CA ALA A 59 -13.14 -8.24 -3.96
C ALA A 59 -14.51 -8.14 -3.29
N PRO A 60 -15.43 -9.10 -3.52
CA PRO A 60 -16.73 -9.09 -2.84
C PRO A 60 -16.53 -9.30 -1.34
N GLY A 61 -17.36 -8.62 -0.54
CA GLY A 61 -17.30 -8.71 0.93
C GLY A 61 -16.46 -7.62 1.60
N ILE A 62 -15.92 -6.67 0.86
CA ILE A 62 -15.30 -5.47 1.44
C ILE A 62 -16.42 -4.53 1.88
N SER A 63 -16.41 -4.12 3.15
CA SER A 63 -17.38 -3.19 3.72
C SER A 63 -16.75 -1.82 3.96
N ASP A 64 -17.50 -0.76 3.63
CA ASP A 64 -17.20 0.65 3.96
C ASP A 64 -15.74 1.10 3.73
N ASP A 65 -15.15 0.65 2.64
CA ASP A 65 -13.80 1.09 2.30
C ASP A 65 -13.88 2.39 1.49
N SER A 66 -13.37 3.48 2.09
CA SER A 66 -13.27 4.78 1.44
C SER A 66 -12.41 4.73 0.17
N ASP A 67 -11.40 3.83 0.14
CA ASP A 67 -10.55 3.64 -1.03
C ASP A 67 -11.33 2.98 -2.18
N LEU A 68 -12.23 2.03 -1.88
CA LEU A 68 -13.10 1.42 -2.87
C LEU A 68 -14.07 2.44 -3.48
N ALA A 69 -14.61 3.33 -2.65
CA ALA A 69 -15.47 4.42 -3.11
C ALA A 69 -14.73 5.37 -4.05
N VAL A 70 -13.48 5.72 -3.73
CA VAL A 70 -12.62 6.57 -4.58
C VAL A 70 -12.30 5.90 -5.92
N LEU A 71 -11.97 4.61 -5.91
CA LEU A 71 -11.71 3.84 -7.14
C LEU A 71 -12.96 3.67 -8.03
N GLY A 72 -14.14 3.80 -7.46
CA GLY A 72 -15.42 3.77 -8.19
C GLY A 72 -15.74 5.05 -8.95
N ILE A 73 -15.01 6.14 -8.67
CA ILE A 73 -15.25 7.45 -9.28
C ILE A 73 -14.51 7.52 -10.61
N PRO A 74 -15.17 7.97 -11.71
CA PRO A 74 -14.48 8.20 -12.97
C PRO A 74 -13.34 9.21 -12.80
N ALA A 75 -12.22 8.92 -13.43
CA ALA A 75 -11.04 9.78 -13.40
C ALA A 75 -11.36 11.20 -13.87
N GLY A 76 -10.90 12.19 -13.10
CA GLY A 76 -11.08 13.61 -13.44
C GLY A 76 -12.38 14.24 -12.94
N VAL A 77 -13.26 13.50 -12.26
CA VAL A 77 -14.47 14.05 -11.68
C VAL A 77 -14.17 14.66 -10.32
N THR A 78 -14.19 15.98 -10.24
CA THR A 78 -14.02 16.72 -8.97
C THR A 78 -15.34 17.16 -8.35
N LYS A 79 -16.41 17.14 -9.12
CA LYS A 79 -17.76 17.53 -8.63
C LYS A 79 -18.81 16.58 -9.21
N PHE A 80 -19.63 16.04 -8.35
CA PHE A 80 -20.81 15.27 -8.74
C PHE A 80 -22.05 15.92 -8.12
N LYS A 81 -22.97 16.33 -8.97
CA LYS A 81 -24.23 16.93 -8.55
C LYS A 81 -25.39 16.01 -8.94
N SER A 82 -26.09 15.52 -7.96
CA SER A 82 -27.37 14.84 -8.12
C SER A 82 -28.49 15.69 -7.55
N ALA A 83 -29.74 15.44 -7.93
CA ALA A 83 -30.89 16.25 -7.55
C ALA A 83 -31.06 16.46 -6.03
N SER A 84 -30.47 15.59 -5.20
CA SER A 84 -30.56 15.65 -3.74
C SER A 84 -29.22 15.72 -3.01
N MET A 85 -28.09 15.68 -3.72
CA MET A 85 -26.75 15.62 -3.11
C MET A 85 -25.71 16.33 -3.98
N ASP A 86 -24.98 17.27 -3.37
CA ASP A 86 -23.83 17.93 -3.98
C ASP A 86 -22.57 17.41 -3.29
N VAL A 87 -21.81 16.58 -4.00
CA VAL A 87 -20.57 15.99 -3.47
C VAL A 87 -19.39 16.61 -4.18
N GLN A 88 -18.55 17.31 -3.42
CA GLN A 88 -17.26 17.79 -3.88
C GLN A 88 -16.17 16.81 -3.45
N ILE A 89 -15.45 16.32 -4.41
CA ILE A 89 -14.33 15.41 -4.18
C ILE A 89 -13.05 16.25 -4.27
N SER A 90 -12.14 16.07 -3.29
CA SER A 90 -10.87 16.78 -3.33
C SER A 90 -10.07 16.38 -4.57
N GLU A 91 -9.30 17.32 -5.12
CA GLU A 91 -8.40 17.03 -6.26
C GLU A 91 -7.45 15.88 -5.95
N THR A 92 -7.04 15.74 -4.68
CA THR A 92 -6.19 14.65 -4.21
C THR A 92 -6.89 13.30 -4.37
N ALA A 93 -8.19 13.20 -4.05
CA ALA A 93 -8.95 11.97 -4.20
C ALA A 93 -9.19 11.64 -5.67
N SER A 94 -9.49 12.66 -6.50
CA SER A 94 -9.62 12.50 -7.95
C SER A 94 -8.31 12.06 -8.61
N ASN A 95 -7.17 12.63 -8.19
CA ASN A 95 -5.86 12.24 -8.69
C ASN A 95 -5.46 10.85 -8.23
N ARG A 96 -5.91 10.41 -7.05
CA ARG A 96 -5.68 9.05 -6.56
C ARG A 96 -6.37 8.00 -7.44
N SER A 97 -7.55 8.28 -7.96
CA SER A 97 -8.24 7.38 -8.91
C SER A 97 -7.51 7.28 -10.25
N LEU A 98 -6.70 8.29 -10.60
CA LEU A 98 -5.87 8.33 -11.81
C LEU A 98 -4.50 7.67 -11.59
N SER A 99 -4.02 7.60 -10.34
CA SER A 99 -2.70 7.07 -10.06
C SER A 99 -2.71 5.55 -10.25
N SER A 100 -1.81 5.08 -11.08
CA SER A 100 -1.46 3.67 -11.17
C SER A 100 -0.39 3.37 -10.11
N GLY A 101 -0.54 2.26 -9.41
CA GLY A 101 0.45 1.82 -8.44
C GLY A 101 0.00 1.98 -6.98
N TRP A 102 0.97 2.07 -6.07
CA TRP A 102 0.73 2.03 -4.63
C TRP A 102 -0.06 3.24 -4.09
N ASP A 103 -0.08 4.35 -4.81
CA ASP A 103 -0.80 5.56 -4.40
C ASP A 103 -2.32 5.47 -4.60
N ALA A 104 -2.80 4.46 -5.32
CA ALA A 104 -4.22 4.28 -5.61
C ALA A 104 -5.07 4.00 -4.36
N THR A 105 -4.49 3.40 -3.32
CA THR A 105 -5.17 3.09 -2.06
C THR A 105 -4.37 3.53 -0.85
N SER A 106 -5.03 3.73 0.31
CA SER A 106 -4.35 4.02 1.58
C SER A 106 -3.43 2.87 2.01
N TYR A 107 -3.85 1.63 1.78
CA TYR A 107 -3.06 0.42 2.05
C TYR A 107 -1.80 0.35 1.17
N GLY A 108 -1.92 0.75 -0.10
CA GLY A 108 -0.78 0.84 -1.00
C GLY A 108 0.22 1.91 -0.58
N GLN A 109 -0.25 3.04 -0.07
CA GLN A 109 0.62 4.09 0.48
C GLN A 109 1.36 3.60 1.73
N GLU A 110 0.67 2.88 2.63
CA GLU A 110 1.29 2.25 3.80
C GLU A 110 2.39 1.27 3.37
N PHE A 111 2.10 0.41 2.39
CA PHE A 111 3.08 -0.51 1.82
C PHE A 111 4.29 0.23 1.21
N ALA A 112 4.05 1.29 0.44
CA ALA A 112 5.11 2.07 -0.20
C ALA A 112 6.08 2.71 0.81
N VAL A 113 5.58 3.13 1.98
CA VAL A 113 6.44 3.64 3.07
C VAL A 113 7.36 2.54 3.59
N MET A 114 6.83 1.34 3.84
CA MET A 114 7.62 0.20 4.31
C MET A 114 8.61 -0.27 3.23
N LEU A 115 8.18 -0.28 1.96
CA LEU A 115 9.03 -0.61 0.83
C LEU A 115 10.25 0.32 0.74
N ARG A 116 10.05 1.64 0.87
CA ARG A 116 11.15 2.62 0.83
C ARG A 116 12.14 2.44 1.97
N ARG A 117 11.66 2.04 3.15
CA ARG A 117 12.55 1.79 4.31
C ARG A 117 13.44 0.57 4.11
N ASN A 118 12.91 -0.47 3.46
CA ASN A 118 13.55 -1.78 3.40
C ASN A 118 14.27 -2.06 2.07
N THR A 119 13.91 -1.40 0.97
CA THR A 119 14.61 -1.57 -0.33
C THR A 119 15.72 -0.57 -0.58
N GLY A 120 16.02 0.28 0.40
CA GLY A 120 17.07 1.28 0.30
C GLY A 120 16.70 2.42 -0.63
N GLY A 121 16.50 3.61 -0.04
CA GLY A 121 16.65 4.85 -0.77
C GLY A 121 18.09 4.97 -1.30
N PRO A 122 18.44 6.06 -2.02
CA PRO A 122 19.78 6.27 -2.49
C PRO A 122 20.74 6.09 -1.31
N MET A 123 21.57 5.06 -1.36
CA MET A 123 22.69 4.92 -0.45
C MET A 123 23.55 6.16 -0.67
N LEU A 124 23.53 7.08 0.27
CA LEU A 124 24.63 8.00 0.41
C LEU A 124 25.83 7.11 0.69
N VAL A 125 26.59 6.82 -0.36
CA VAL A 125 27.91 6.22 -0.20
C VAL A 125 28.63 7.16 0.72
N GLY A 126 28.88 6.71 1.95
CA GLY A 126 29.53 7.53 2.96
C GLY A 126 30.77 8.11 2.32
N TYR A 127 30.98 9.40 2.53
CA TYR A 127 32.21 10.08 2.17
C TYR A 127 33.35 9.27 2.78
N VAL A 128 34.05 8.52 1.93
CA VAL A 128 35.29 7.87 2.31
C VAL A 128 36.28 9.02 2.41
N GLU A 129 36.61 9.44 3.62
CA GLU A 129 37.71 10.35 3.81
C GLU A 129 38.92 9.77 3.07
N PRO A 130 39.50 10.51 2.13
CA PRO A 130 40.73 10.07 1.51
C PRO A 130 41.76 9.95 2.62
N VAL A 131 42.18 8.74 2.89
CA VAL A 131 43.33 8.50 3.78
C VAL A 131 44.50 9.14 3.07
N CYS A 132 44.82 10.38 3.46
CA CYS A 132 46.05 11.04 3.05
C CYS A 132 47.21 10.29 3.69
N GLY A 133 47.60 9.20 3.05
CA GLY A 133 48.79 8.41 3.41
C GLY A 133 50.05 8.92 2.73
N TRP A 134 50.24 10.23 2.66
CA TRP A 134 51.52 10.82 2.25
C TRP A 134 52.09 11.61 3.40
N PRO A 135 53.33 11.31 3.83
CA PRO A 135 53.98 12.18 4.77
C PRO A 135 54.24 13.52 4.10
N CYS A 136 53.66 14.58 4.64
CA CYS A 136 54.04 15.95 4.28
C CYS A 136 55.45 16.19 4.78
N TRP A 137 56.38 16.36 3.85
CA TRP A 137 57.71 16.89 4.09
C TRP A 137 57.63 18.41 4.08
#